data_f9ea9d7aa09a61f56bcebe09253a8d8e
#
_entry.id   f9ea9d7aa09a61f56bcebe09253a8d8e
#
_cell.length_a   1.000
_cell.length_b   1.000
_cell.length_c   1.000
_cell.angle_alpha   90.00
_cell.angle_beta   90.00
_cell.angle_gamma   90.00
#
_symmetry.space_group_name_H-M   'P 1'
#
loop_
_entity.id
_entity.type
_entity.pdbx_description
1 polymer ?
#
loop_
_entity_poly.entity_id
_entity_poly.type
_entity_poly.pdbx_seq_one_letter_code
_entity_poly.pdbx_strand_id
1 'polypeptide(L)'
;MHKNLVTFKSNKRIARQLWHQISAASSRALNQLTCEHQLSVAAGDLLLLEGRWYVTHTGLLGLARRNRCAGIHVEPVPAFCDASAQRWAFAATVYKSKACRGFVGYGDADPSNVSSLVRGAEMRVAETRAVNRALRKAYGIGICSVEEIGTVPNAGEKLPPQKANGNGNGGGPKVRDRLCQIIRQHKLDPELVKAYAVDFCGTKTLREATREQVENFVQQLAAWADKDRNALLCQLNSYLGQKEGAA
;
A
#
# COMPACT_ATOMS: atom_id res chain seq x y z
N MET A 1 -5.30 -33.47 8.85
CA MET A 1 -4.48 -32.52 9.66
C MET A 1 -3.03 -32.40 9.16
N HIS A 2 -2.33 -33.48 8.81
CA HIS A 2 -0.89 -33.44 8.44
C HIS A 2 -0.57 -32.59 7.20
N LYS A 3 -1.42 -32.63 6.16
CA LYS A 3 -1.24 -31.90 4.89
C LYS A 3 -1.28 -30.36 5.07
N ASN A 4 -2.17 -29.87 5.93
CA ASN A 4 -2.30 -28.42 6.22
C ASN A 4 -1.10 -27.88 7.00
N LEU A 5 -0.52 -28.69 7.90
CA LEU A 5 0.64 -28.30 8.70
C LEU A 5 1.91 -28.15 7.83
N VAL A 6 2.10 -29.04 6.86
CA VAL A 6 3.21 -28.96 5.90
C VAL A 6 3.07 -27.71 5.03
N THR A 7 1.86 -27.42 4.54
CA THR A 7 1.58 -26.23 3.72
C THR A 7 1.83 -24.94 4.51
N PHE A 8 1.41 -24.88 5.78
CA PHE A 8 1.66 -23.72 6.63
C PHE A 8 3.16 -23.50 6.89
N LYS A 9 3.93 -24.56 7.21
CA LYS A 9 5.38 -24.43 7.40
C LYS A 9 6.06 -23.90 6.14
N SER A 10 5.65 -24.37 4.96
CA SER A 10 6.14 -23.89 3.66
C SER A 10 5.79 -22.42 3.44
N ASN A 11 4.53 -22.03 3.62
CA ASN A 11 4.08 -20.65 3.51
C ASN A 11 4.84 -19.72 4.44
N LYS A 12 5.03 -20.11 5.70
CA LYS A 12 5.77 -19.30 6.69
C LYS A 12 7.24 -19.12 6.30
N ARG A 13 7.89 -20.17 5.77
CA ARG A 13 9.26 -20.10 5.29
C ARG A 13 9.39 -19.12 4.12
N ILE A 14 8.54 -19.26 3.11
CA ILE A 14 8.55 -18.39 1.92
C ILE A 14 8.20 -16.96 2.29
N ALA A 15 7.21 -16.76 3.14
CA ALA A 15 6.85 -15.44 3.61
C ALA A 15 8.03 -14.73 4.33
N ARG A 16 8.82 -15.45 5.13
CA ARG A 16 10.03 -14.89 5.76
C ARG A 16 11.13 -14.58 4.76
N GLN A 17 11.25 -15.35 3.68
CA GLN A 17 12.20 -15.06 2.60
C GLN A 17 11.83 -13.80 1.82
N LEU A 18 10.53 -13.57 1.58
CA LEU A 18 10.04 -12.41 0.81
C LEU A 18 10.00 -11.12 1.64
N TRP A 19 9.59 -11.20 2.91
CA TRP A 19 9.32 -10.00 3.74
C TRP A 19 10.20 -9.92 5.00
N HIS A 20 11.23 -10.75 5.12
CA HIS A 20 12.24 -10.80 6.19
C HIS A 20 11.68 -10.83 7.62
N GLN A 21 10.82 -9.88 7.99
CA GLN A 21 10.20 -9.81 9.32
C GLN A 21 8.67 -9.95 9.22
N ILE A 22 8.15 -10.99 9.87
CA ILE A 22 6.71 -11.23 9.99
C ILE A 22 6.37 -11.22 11.47
N SER A 23 5.44 -10.35 11.86
CA SER A 23 4.96 -10.27 13.24
C SER A 23 4.30 -11.58 13.69
N ALA A 24 4.21 -11.78 14.99
CA ALA A 24 3.49 -12.91 15.55
C ALA A 24 2.01 -12.89 15.14
N ALA A 25 1.40 -11.70 15.05
CA ALA A 25 0.02 -11.52 14.60
C ALA A 25 -0.14 -11.92 13.12
N SER A 26 0.73 -11.42 12.22
CA SER A 26 0.71 -11.77 10.80
C SER A 26 0.96 -13.28 10.58
N SER A 27 1.81 -13.91 11.43
CA SER A 27 2.05 -15.35 11.36
C SER A 27 0.82 -16.17 11.78
N ARG A 28 0.05 -15.73 12.80
CA ARG A 28 -1.21 -16.37 13.18
C ARG A 28 -2.26 -16.23 12.08
N ALA A 29 -2.41 -15.03 11.51
CA ALA A 29 -3.32 -14.79 10.40
C ALA A 29 -2.96 -15.64 9.16
N LEU A 30 -1.67 -15.77 8.82
CA LEU A 30 -1.22 -16.66 7.75
C LEU A 30 -1.61 -18.12 8.01
N ASN A 31 -1.47 -18.59 9.25
CA ASN A 31 -1.88 -19.95 9.61
C ASN A 31 -3.37 -20.17 9.37
N GLN A 32 -4.20 -19.23 9.83
CA GLN A 32 -5.64 -19.27 9.63
C GLN A 32 -6.00 -19.30 8.14
N LEU A 33 -5.49 -18.36 7.34
CA LEU A 33 -5.73 -18.29 5.90
C LEU A 33 -5.30 -19.55 5.15
N THR A 34 -4.17 -20.13 5.56
CA THR A 34 -3.67 -21.39 4.97
C THR A 34 -4.55 -22.59 5.35
N CYS A 35 -4.95 -22.69 6.63
CA CYS A 35 -5.71 -23.85 7.13
C CYS A 35 -7.18 -23.81 6.66
N GLU A 36 -7.82 -22.65 6.71
CA GLU A 36 -9.24 -22.51 6.37
C GLU A 36 -9.49 -22.44 4.86
N HIS A 37 -8.65 -21.71 4.14
CA HIS A 37 -8.87 -21.41 2.73
C HIS A 37 -7.85 -22.02 1.77
N GLN A 38 -6.82 -22.71 2.30
CA GLN A 38 -5.73 -23.32 1.50
C GLN A 38 -5.02 -22.30 0.60
N LEU A 39 -4.93 -21.05 1.06
CA LEU A 39 -4.23 -19.98 0.33
C LEU A 39 -2.72 -20.16 0.48
N SER A 40 -1.98 -19.93 -0.61
CA SER A 40 -0.54 -20.17 -0.72
C SER A 40 0.22 -18.90 -1.05
N VAL A 41 1.23 -18.59 -0.24
CA VAL A 41 2.18 -17.50 -0.53
C VAL A 41 3.02 -17.84 -1.76
N ALA A 42 3.43 -19.11 -1.90
CA ALA A 42 4.21 -19.57 -3.04
C ALA A 42 3.47 -19.47 -4.38
N ALA A 43 2.14 -19.64 -4.34
CA ALA A 43 1.30 -19.53 -5.53
C ALA A 43 0.92 -18.07 -5.86
N GLY A 44 1.34 -17.10 -5.03
CA GLY A 44 0.95 -15.71 -5.17
C GLY A 44 -0.49 -15.40 -4.74
N ASP A 45 -1.12 -16.29 -3.95
CA ASP A 45 -2.49 -16.10 -3.47
C ASP A 45 -2.58 -14.99 -2.42
N LEU A 46 -1.48 -14.72 -1.71
CA LEU A 46 -1.41 -13.78 -0.59
C LEU A 46 -0.23 -12.82 -0.74
N LEU A 47 -0.46 -11.56 -0.38
CA LEU A 47 0.53 -10.50 -0.31
C LEU A 47 0.53 -9.86 1.08
N LEU A 48 1.72 -9.58 1.62
CA LEU A 48 1.88 -8.87 2.89
C LEU A 48 2.26 -7.42 2.61
N LEU A 49 1.38 -6.48 2.95
CA LEU A 49 1.63 -5.04 2.86
C LEU A 49 1.48 -4.42 4.25
N GLU A 50 2.45 -3.65 4.69
CA GLU A 50 2.44 -2.97 5.99
C GLU A 50 2.05 -3.89 7.18
N GLY A 51 2.50 -5.15 7.15
CA GLY A 51 2.23 -6.13 8.20
C GLY A 51 0.85 -6.77 8.15
N ARG A 52 0.01 -6.47 7.14
CA ARG A 52 -1.33 -7.02 6.93
C ARG A 52 -1.36 -7.92 5.69
N TRP A 53 -2.09 -9.03 5.79
CA TRP A 53 -2.32 -9.90 4.65
C TRP A 53 -3.44 -9.38 3.77
N TYR A 54 -3.22 -9.50 2.46
CA TYR A 54 -4.19 -9.25 1.41
C TYR A 54 -4.26 -10.48 0.51
N VAL A 55 -5.45 -10.83 0.05
CA VAL A 55 -5.63 -11.88 -0.96
C VAL A 55 -5.51 -11.25 -2.34
N THR A 56 -4.93 -11.97 -3.29
CA THR A 56 -4.85 -11.52 -4.69
C THR A 56 -6.07 -11.99 -5.49
N HIS A 57 -6.38 -11.32 -6.59
CA HIS A 57 -7.39 -11.78 -7.54
C HIS A 57 -7.14 -13.23 -8.00
N THR A 58 -5.88 -13.55 -8.32
CA THR A 58 -5.46 -14.92 -8.67
C THR A 58 -5.76 -15.92 -7.56
N GLY A 59 -5.50 -15.54 -6.30
CA GLY A 59 -5.80 -16.40 -5.14
C GLY A 59 -7.28 -16.64 -4.97
N LEU A 60 -8.13 -15.62 -5.18
CA LEU A 60 -9.58 -15.74 -5.11
C LEU A 60 -10.15 -16.61 -6.24
N LEU A 61 -9.66 -16.44 -7.48
CA LEU A 61 -10.04 -17.32 -8.60
C LEU A 61 -9.58 -18.76 -8.38
N GLY A 62 -8.37 -18.95 -7.84
CA GLY A 62 -7.85 -20.25 -7.45
C GLY A 62 -8.73 -20.93 -6.39
N LEU A 63 -9.19 -20.17 -5.40
CA LEU A 63 -10.13 -20.65 -4.39
C LEU A 63 -11.48 -21.05 -4.99
N ALA A 64 -12.04 -20.22 -5.88
CA ALA A 64 -13.29 -20.49 -6.58
C ALA A 64 -13.19 -21.80 -7.39
N ARG A 65 -12.10 -21.99 -8.13
CA ARG A 65 -11.81 -23.21 -8.89
C ARG A 65 -11.72 -24.45 -8.00
N ARG A 66 -10.97 -24.37 -6.88
CA ARG A 66 -10.82 -25.50 -5.93
C ARG A 66 -12.16 -25.91 -5.33
N ASN A 67 -13.04 -24.93 -5.10
CA ASN A 67 -14.39 -25.16 -4.55
C ASN A 67 -15.46 -25.41 -5.62
N ARG A 68 -15.09 -25.62 -6.88
CA ARG A 68 -16.01 -25.90 -8.00
C ARG A 68 -17.13 -24.85 -8.10
N CYS A 69 -16.74 -23.57 -8.06
CA CYS A 69 -17.68 -22.47 -8.29
C CYS A 69 -18.48 -22.69 -9.58
N ALA A 70 -19.80 -22.56 -9.52
CA ALA A 70 -20.66 -22.82 -10.66
C ALA A 70 -20.58 -21.71 -11.72
N GLY A 71 -20.29 -20.47 -11.30
CA GLY A 71 -20.14 -19.36 -12.24
C GLY A 71 -19.91 -18.02 -11.54
N ILE A 72 -19.41 -17.08 -12.31
CA ILE A 72 -19.26 -15.66 -11.94
C ILE A 72 -19.92 -14.87 -13.07
N HIS A 73 -20.91 -14.07 -12.75
CA HIS A 73 -21.54 -13.13 -13.68
C HIS A 73 -21.17 -11.70 -13.31
N VAL A 74 -20.83 -10.90 -14.30
CA VAL A 74 -20.46 -9.49 -14.09
C VAL A 74 -21.24 -8.61 -15.05
N GLU A 75 -21.77 -7.52 -14.56
CA GLU A 75 -22.49 -6.53 -15.35
C GLU A 75 -22.15 -5.10 -14.90
N PRO A 76 -22.11 -4.13 -15.82
CA PRO A 76 -21.97 -2.74 -15.45
C PRO A 76 -23.20 -2.25 -14.70
N VAL A 77 -23.03 -1.26 -13.82
CA VAL A 77 -24.12 -0.54 -13.15
C VAL A 77 -24.26 0.83 -13.82
N PRO A 78 -25.09 0.97 -14.88
CA PRO A 78 -25.12 2.15 -15.74
C PRO A 78 -25.33 3.47 -14.99
N ALA A 79 -26.13 3.46 -13.93
CA ALA A 79 -26.42 4.65 -13.13
C ALA A 79 -25.17 5.25 -12.45
N PHE A 80 -24.08 4.47 -12.30
CA PHE A 80 -22.83 4.88 -11.68
C PHE A 80 -21.64 4.91 -12.65
N CYS A 81 -21.89 4.66 -13.95
CA CYS A 81 -20.88 4.73 -14.99
C CYS A 81 -20.90 6.09 -15.70
N ASP A 82 -19.71 6.64 -15.96
CA ASP A 82 -19.52 7.86 -16.76
C ASP A 82 -18.24 7.71 -17.58
N ALA A 83 -18.41 7.44 -18.86
CA ALA A 83 -17.26 7.22 -19.76
C ALA A 83 -16.44 8.51 -19.97
N SER A 84 -17.04 9.69 -19.89
CA SER A 84 -16.33 10.96 -20.03
C SER A 84 -15.42 11.25 -18.84
N ALA A 85 -15.85 10.87 -17.63
CA ALA A 85 -15.08 10.96 -16.40
C ALA A 85 -14.23 9.71 -16.13
N GLN A 86 -14.22 8.73 -17.03
CA GLN A 86 -13.55 7.42 -16.85
C GLN A 86 -13.96 6.73 -15.54
N ARG A 87 -15.19 6.96 -15.08
CA ARG A 87 -15.74 6.35 -13.88
C ARG A 87 -16.59 5.14 -14.24
N TRP A 88 -16.27 4.01 -13.62
CA TRP A 88 -16.88 2.73 -13.88
C TRP A 88 -17.34 2.06 -12.60
N ALA A 89 -18.50 1.44 -12.65
CA ALA A 89 -19.03 0.63 -11.56
C ALA A 89 -19.60 -0.68 -12.13
N PHE A 90 -19.26 -1.79 -11.47
CA PHE A 90 -19.71 -3.13 -11.82
C PHE A 90 -20.34 -3.82 -10.63
N ALA A 91 -21.32 -4.67 -10.93
CA ALA A 91 -21.85 -5.67 -10.03
C ALA A 91 -21.36 -7.04 -10.48
N ALA A 92 -20.85 -7.84 -9.56
CA ALA A 92 -20.49 -9.23 -9.81
C ALA A 92 -21.31 -10.14 -8.91
N THR A 93 -21.81 -11.24 -9.46
CA THR A 93 -22.53 -12.29 -8.73
C THR A 93 -21.79 -13.60 -8.84
N VAL A 94 -21.45 -14.20 -7.70
CA VAL A 94 -20.77 -15.50 -7.61
C VAL A 94 -21.75 -16.55 -7.19
N TYR A 95 -21.84 -17.61 -7.99
CA TYR A 95 -22.69 -18.77 -7.74
C TYR A 95 -21.84 -19.96 -7.29
N LYS A 96 -21.90 -20.34 -6.01
CA LYS A 96 -21.18 -21.49 -5.47
C LYS A 96 -21.69 -22.83 -6.02
N SER A 97 -22.97 -22.90 -6.33
CA SER A 97 -23.64 -24.04 -6.92
C SER A 97 -24.79 -23.58 -7.81
N LYS A 98 -25.35 -24.47 -8.62
CA LYS A 98 -26.51 -24.17 -9.49
C LYS A 98 -27.76 -23.77 -8.71
N ALA A 99 -27.90 -24.18 -7.45
CA ALA A 99 -29.02 -23.85 -6.58
C ALA A 99 -28.76 -22.60 -5.71
N CYS A 100 -27.59 -21.99 -5.78
CA CYS A 100 -27.22 -20.84 -5.01
C CYS A 100 -27.87 -19.58 -5.57
N ARG A 101 -28.47 -18.72 -4.69
CA ARG A 101 -29.01 -17.42 -5.11
C ARG A 101 -27.94 -16.39 -5.52
N GLY A 102 -26.66 -16.71 -5.29
CA GLY A 102 -25.54 -15.85 -5.62
C GLY A 102 -25.10 -14.92 -4.49
N PHE A 103 -23.83 -14.53 -4.57
CA PHE A 103 -23.21 -13.57 -3.66
C PHE A 103 -22.79 -12.35 -4.46
N VAL A 104 -23.35 -11.19 -4.15
CA VAL A 104 -23.15 -9.97 -4.92
C VAL A 104 -22.01 -9.13 -4.32
N GLY A 105 -21.13 -8.64 -5.18
CA GLY A 105 -20.10 -7.64 -4.88
C GLY A 105 -20.19 -6.49 -5.87
N TYR A 106 -20.02 -5.26 -5.39
CA TYR A 106 -19.90 -4.08 -6.25
C TYR A 106 -18.46 -3.61 -6.27
N GLY A 107 -17.97 -3.16 -7.42
CA GLY A 107 -16.65 -2.59 -7.61
C GLY A 107 -16.76 -1.30 -8.40
N ASP A 108 -16.00 -0.31 -8.00
CA ASP A 108 -15.92 1.00 -8.63
C ASP A 108 -14.47 1.37 -8.89
N ALA A 109 -14.24 2.13 -9.95
CA ALA A 109 -12.96 2.72 -10.27
C ALA A 109 -13.12 4.01 -11.05
N ASP A 110 -12.28 4.97 -10.72
CA ASP A 110 -12.11 6.24 -11.41
C ASP A 110 -10.63 6.68 -11.31
N PRO A 111 -10.19 7.71 -12.07
CA PRO A 111 -8.79 8.14 -12.05
C PRO A 111 -8.27 8.59 -10.67
N SER A 112 -9.14 8.92 -9.71
CA SER A 112 -8.76 9.34 -8.36
C SER A 112 -8.53 8.19 -7.39
N ASN A 113 -9.17 7.03 -7.65
CA ASN A 113 -9.14 5.87 -6.76
C ASN A 113 -8.34 4.67 -7.30
N VAL A 114 -7.69 4.82 -8.46
CA VAL A 114 -6.77 3.83 -9.01
C VAL A 114 -5.31 4.28 -8.88
N SER A 115 -4.38 3.33 -8.82
CA SER A 115 -2.95 3.67 -8.80
C SER A 115 -2.52 4.20 -10.17
N SER A 116 -1.45 5.01 -10.20
CA SER A 116 -0.87 5.56 -11.42
C SER A 116 -0.49 4.49 -12.46
N LEU A 117 -0.16 3.27 -11.99
CA LEU A 117 0.23 2.15 -12.85
C LEU A 117 -0.91 1.58 -13.68
N VAL A 118 -2.16 1.77 -13.27
CA VAL A 118 -3.35 1.22 -13.95
C VAL A 118 -4.30 2.31 -14.45
N ARG A 119 -3.85 3.56 -14.52
CA ARG A 119 -4.60 4.64 -15.16
C ARG A 119 -4.88 4.31 -16.63
N GLY A 120 -6.10 4.57 -17.07
CA GLY A 120 -6.60 4.15 -18.38
C GLY A 120 -7.12 2.72 -18.42
N ALA A 121 -7.13 2.02 -17.28
CA ALA A 121 -7.69 0.69 -17.15
C ALA A 121 -8.81 0.61 -16.10
N GLU A 122 -9.43 1.76 -15.77
CA GLU A 122 -10.41 1.90 -14.68
C GLU A 122 -11.57 0.91 -14.83
N MET A 123 -12.06 0.69 -16.05
CA MET A 123 -13.11 -0.28 -16.32
C MET A 123 -12.73 -1.69 -15.85
N ARG A 124 -11.52 -2.15 -16.19
CA ARG A 124 -11.02 -3.48 -15.78
C ARG A 124 -10.78 -3.57 -14.27
N VAL A 125 -10.32 -2.48 -13.67
CA VAL A 125 -10.11 -2.40 -12.21
C VAL A 125 -11.45 -2.49 -11.47
N ALA A 126 -12.48 -1.77 -11.94
CA ALA A 126 -13.83 -1.80 -11.35
C ALA A 126 -14.44 -3.21 -11.42
N GLU A 127 -14.32 -3.87 -12.58
CA GLU A 127 -14.75 -5.26 -12.78
C GLU A 127 -14.03 -6.21 -11.81
N THR A 128 -12.71 -6.14 -11.74
CA THR A 128 -11.90 -6.97 -10.84
C THR A 128 -12.27 -6.76 -9.38
N ARG A 129 -12.49 -5.52 -8.95
CA ARG A 129 -12.95 -5.20 -7.58
C ARG A 129 -14.31 -5.79 -7.27
N ALA A 130 -15.25 -5.73 -8.23
CA ALA A 130 -16.57 -6.33 -8.09
C ALA A 130 -16.48 -7.84 -7.87
N VAL A 131 -15.71 -8.53 -8.73
CA VAL A 131 -15.48 -9.98 -8.65
C VAL A 131 -14.83 -10.37 -7.32
N ASN A 132 -13.80 -9.63 -6.90
CA ASN A 132 -13.09 -9.91 -5.65
C ASN A 132 -14.00 -9.79 -4.44
N ARG A 133 -14.81 -8.73 -4.37
CA ARG A 133 -15.78 -8.52 -3.27
C ARG A 133 -16.85 -9.62 -3.25
N ALA A 134 -17.34 -10.06 -4.42
CA ALA A 134 -18.30 -11.15 -4.52
C ALA A 134 -17.70 -12.48 -4.06
N LEU A 135 -16.47 -12.81 -4.51
CA LEU A 135 -15.74 -14.03 -4.11
C LEU A 135 -15.44 -14.04 -2.62
N ARG A 136 -14.99 -12.91 -2.05
CA ARG A 136 -14.73 -12.81 -0.62
C ARG A 136 -15.98 -13.10 0.21
N LYS A 137 -17.13 -12.54 -0.19
CA LYS A 137 -18.43 -12.84 0.46
C LYS A 137 -18.80 -14.31 0.31
N ALA A 138 -18.64 -14.87 -0.89
CA ALA A 138 -19.01 -16.26 -1.18
C ALA A 138 -18.21 -17.26 -0.37
N TYR A 139 -16.94 -16.99 -0.10
CA TYR A 139 -16.03 -17.92 0.58
C TYR A 139 -15.64 -17.51 2.00
N GLY A 140 -16.25 -16.44 2.54
CA GLY A 140 -16.00 -16.00 3.91
C GLY A 140 -14.60 -15.44 4.14
N ILE A 141 -13.99 -14.80 3.14
CA ILE A 141 -12.67 -14.18 3.25
C ILE A 141 -12.79 -12.81 3.92
N GLY A 142 -12.34 -12.72 5.16
CA GLY A 142 -12.42 -11.48 5.95
C GLY A 142 -11.39 -10.40 5.60
N ILE A 143 -10.31 -10.74 4.87
CA ILE A 143 -9.28 -9.80 4.45
C ILE A 143 -9.61 -9.17 3.10
N CYS A 144 -9.13 -7.92 2.86
CA CYS A 144 -9.30 -7.26 1.55
C CYS A 144 -8.44 -7.91 0.47
N SER A 145 -8.85 -7.76 -0.79
CA SER A 145 -7.95 -8.06 -1.90
C SER A 145 -7.05 -6.88 -2.21
N VAL A 146 -5.91 -7.16 -2.85
CA VAL A 146 -4.91 -6.16 -3.23
C VAL A 146 -5.53 -5.09 -4.15
N GLU A 147 -6.35 -5.53 -5.08
CA GLU A 147 -6.98 -4.69 -6.11
C GLU A 147 -8.09 -3.78 -5.55
N GLU A 148 -8.59 -4.08 -4.34
CA GLU A 148 -9.54 -3.22 -3.62
C GLU A 148 -8.86 -2.03 -2.92
N ILE A 149 -7.54 -2.09 -2.75
CA ILE A 149 -6.76 -0.98 -2.20
C ILE A 149 -6.62 0.06 -3.31
N GLY A 150 -7.11 1.29 -3.10
CA GLY A 150 -7.07 2.35 -4.11
C GLY A 150 -5.64 2.72 -4.53
N THR A 151 -4.96 3.51 -3.76
CA THR A 151 -3.56 3.83 -4.01
C THR A 151 -2.68 2.95 -3.13
N VAL A 152 -2.13 1.87 -3.69
CA VAL A 152 -1.00 1.18 -3.03
C VAL A 152 0.22 2.08 -3.23
N PRO A 153 0.88 2.59 -2.20
CA PRO A 153 2.20 3.18 -2.36
C PRO A 153 3.06 2.13 -3.04
N ASN A 154 3.59 2.43 -4.22
CA ASN A 154 4.32 1.58 -5.15
C ASN A 154 4.86 0.27 -4.57
N ALA A 155 4.15 -0.84 -4.75
CA ALA A 155 4.67 -2.19 -4.51
C ALA A 155 5.74 -2.60 -5.55
N GLY A 156 6.08 -1.71 -6.48
CA GLY A 156 7.00 -1.95 -7.59
C GLY A 156 8.30 -1.17 -7.55
N GLU A 157 8.50 -0.22 -6.65
CA GLU A 157 9.84 0.26 -6.39
C GLU A 157 10.59 -0.83 -5.59
N LYS A 158 11.38 -1.63 -6.30
CA LYS A 158 12.50 -2.34 -5.70
C LYS A 158 13.30 -1.29 -4.94
N LEU A 159 13.15 -1.26 -3.62
CA LEU A 159 14.12 -0.58 -2.77
C LEU A 159 15.50 -1.09 -3.19
N PRO A 160 16.44 -0.21 -3.54
CA PRO A 160 17.81 -0.64 -3.76
C PRO A 160 18.24 -1.42 -2.53
N PRO A 161 19.07 -2.48 -2.66
CA PRO A 161 19.48 -3.31 -1.55
C PRO A 161 20.10 -2.42 -0.48
N GLN A 162 19.37 -2.18 0.60
CA GLN A 162 19.94 -1.54 1.77
C GLN A 162 20.93 -2.52 2.35
N LYS A 163 22.23 -2.19 2.18
CA LYS A 163 23.30 -2.79 2.96
C LYS A 163 22.91 -2.70 4.44
N ALA A 164 22.77 -3.85 5.05
CA ALA A 164 22.55 -3.97 6.48
C ALA A 164 23.74 -3.33 7.22
N ASN A 165 23.52 -2.15 7.81
CA ASN A 165 24.31 -1.71 8.94
C ASN A 165 23.38 -1.75 10.14
N GLY A 166 23.67 -2.70 11.03
CA GLY A 166 22.98 -2.84 12.28
C GLY A 166 23.25 -1.65 13.19
N ASN A 167 22.22 -1.15 13.81
CA ASN A 167 22.14 -1.00 15.26
C ASN A 167 20.73 -0.57 15.68
N GLY A 168 20.32 -1.13 16.79
CA GLY A 168 18.97 -1.20 17.27
C GLY A 168 18.34 0.11 17.75
N ASN A 169 17.08 -0.06 17.95
CA ASN A 169 16.17 0.52 18.95
C ASN A 169 15.09 1.50 18.45
N GLY A 170 13.85 1.22 18.82
CA GLY A 170 12.78 2.20 18.99
C GLY A 170 11.82 2.35 17.79
N GLY A 171 10.66 1.69 17.87
CA GLY A 171 9.58 1.71 16.86
C GLY A 171 8.84 3.04 16.77
N GLY A 172 9.42 4.05 16.08
CA GLY A 172 8.74 5.24 15.60
C GLY A 172 8.99 5.43 14.09
N PRO A 173 8.17 6.24 13.38
CA PRO A 173 8.39 6.53 11.97
C PRO A 173 9.80 7.10 11.79
N LYS A 174 10.51 6.64 10.73
CA LYS A 174 11.86 7.11 10.44
C LYS A 174 11.87 8.62 10.28
N VAL A 175 12.95 9.28 10.71
CA VAL A 175 13.10 10.77 10.65
C VAL A 175 12.79 11.31 9.25
N ARG A 176 13.21 10.60 8.20
CA ARG A 176 12.89 10.92 6.80
C ARG A 176 11.39 10.91 6.52
N ASP A 177 10.66 9.94 7.06
CA ASP A 177 9.21 9.80 6.81
C ASP A 177 8.45 10.93 7.49
N ARG A 178 8.89 11.33 8.71
CA ARG A 178 8.36 12.49 9.43
C ARG A 178 8.60 13.78 8.66
N LEU A 179 9.79 13.99 8.11
CA LEU A 179 10.12 15.15 7.30
C LEU A 179 9.23 15.21 6.03
N CYS A 180 9.09 14.11 5.31
CA CYS A 180 8.22 14.03 4.13
C CYS A 180 6.74 14.30 4.48
N GLN A 181 6.29 13.86 5.65
CA GLN A 181 4.93 14.13 6.13
C GLN A 181 4.72 15.63 6.38
N ILE A 182 5.65 16.32 7.07
CA ILE A 182 5.59 17.75 7.35
C ILE A 182 5.56 18.56 6.04
N ILE A 183 6.45 18.23 5.08
CA ILE A 183 6.51 18.88 3.77
C ILE A 183 5.15 18.79 3.06
N ARG A 184 4.53 17.62 3.05
CA ARG A 184 3.22 17.39 2.41
C ARG A 184 2.09 18.10 3.14
N GLN A 185 2.05 17.98 4.47
CA GLN A 185 1.00 18.55 5.32
C GLN A 185 0.95 20.08 5.19
N HIS A 186 2.11 20.74 5.22
CA HIS A 186 2.22 22.18 5.15
C HIS A 186 2.48 22.73 3.74
N LYS A 187 2.49 21.87 2.71
CA LYS A 187 2.74 22.21 1.29
C LYS A 187 4.01 23.07 1.12
N LEU A 188 5.12 22.61 1.75
CA LEU A 188 6.41 23.27 1.66
C LEU A 188 7.15 22.80 0.39
N ASP A 189 8.04 23.65 -0.14
CA ASP A 189 8.92 23.24 -1.25
C ASP A 189 10.05 22.34 -0.73
N PRO A 190 10.21 21.09 -1.23
CA PRO A 190 11.21 20.15 -0.77
C PRO A 190 12.65 20.64 -0.95
N GLU A 191 12.93 21.38 -2.02
CA GLU A 191 14.28 21.89 -2.31
C GLU A 191 14.67 23.01 -1.36
N LEU A 192 13.73 23.91 -1.03
CA LEU A 192 13.96 24.97 -0.05
C LEU A 192 14.11 24.40 1.36
N VAL A 193 13.31 23.41 1.73
CA VAL A 193 13.47 22.69 3.01
C VAL A 193 14.82 22.01 3.10
N LYS A 194 15.32 21.44 2.00
CA LYS A 194 16.65 20.82 1.94
C LYS A 194 17.77 21.85 2.10
N ALA A 195 17.66 22.98 1.42
CA ALA A 195 18.64 24.08 1.56
C ALA A 195 18.68 24.59 3.00
N TYR A 196 17.53 24.84 3.61
CA TYR A 196 17.42 25.25 5.01
C TYR A 196 17.96 24.19 5.97
N ALA A 197 17.75 22.88 5.69
CA ALA A 197 18.27 21.80 6.53
C ALA A 197 19.81 21.73 6.51
N VAL A 198 20.42 21.99 5.36
CA VAL A 198 21.88 22.05 5.20
C VAL A 198 22.47 23.18 6.03
N ASP A 199 21.87 24.36 5.96
CA ASP A 199 22.26 25.54 6.72
C ASP A 199 22.07 25.33 8.24
N PHE A 200 20.91 24.82 8.63
CA PHE A 200 20.59 24.51 10.03
C PHE A 200 21.57 23.49 10.65
N CYS A 201 21.96 22.46 9.90
CA CYS A 201 22.90 21.47 10.37
C CYS A 201 24.37 21.93 10.28
N GLY A 202 24.66 23.06 9.63
CA GLY A 202 26.01 23.57 9.42
C GLY A 202 26.89 22.65 8.59
N THR A 203 26.32 21.92 7.64
CA THR A 203 27.00 20.90 6.82
C THR A 203 26.93 21.30 5.34
N LYS A 204 27.86 20.81 4.52
CA LYS A 204 27.81 21.05 3.06
C LYS A 204 26.71 20.23 2.38
N THR A 205 26.38 19.08 2.92
CA THR A 205 25.30 18.22 2.42
C THR A 205 24.55 17.55 3.58
N LEU A 206 23.26 17.28 3.41
CA LEU A 206 22.44 16.53 4.41
C LEU A 206 22.98 15.12 4.72
N ARG A 207 23.85 14.58 3.87
CA ARG A 207 24.48 13.25 4.09
C ARG A 207 25.57 13.29 5.15
N GLU A 208 26.14 14.46 5.39
CA GLU A 208 27.19 14.69 6.39
C GLU A 208 26.61 15.01 7.78
N ALA A 209 25.32 15.37 7.83
CA ALA A 209 24.65 15.69 9.07
C ALA A 209 24.45 14.41 9.92
N THR A 210 24.67 14.54 11.23
CA THR A 210 24.44 13.46 12.18
C THR A 210 22.94 13.18 12.32
N ARG A 211 22.59 11.98 12.74
CA ARG A 211 21.19 11.60 12.97
C ARG A 211 20.50 12.56 13.97
N GLU A 212 21.20 12.94 15.01
CA GLU A 212 20.70 13.85 16.05
C GLU A 212 20.41 15.26 15.49
N GLN A 213 21.31 15.78 14.64
CA GLN A 213 21.09 17.08 13.98
C GLN A 213 19.85 17.05 13.08
N VAL A 214 19.65 15.97 12.32
CA VAL A 214 18.47 15.83 11.46
C VAL A 214 17.19 15.64 12.27
N GLU A 215 17.23 14.92 13.39
CA GLU A 215 16.08 14.77 14.30
C GLU A 215 15.68 16.11 14.92
N ASN A 216 16.65 16.90 15.39
CA ASN A 216 16.42 18.24 15.92
C ASN A 216 15.85 19.19 14.86
N PHE A 217 16.39 19.15 13.63
CA PHE A 217 15.86 19.92 12.51
C PHE A 217 14.38 19.59 12.24
N VAL A 218 14.03 18.30 12.16
CA VAL A 218 12.66 17.85 11.88
C VAL A 218 11.69 18.28 12.99
N GLN A 219 12.12 18.21 14.24
CA GLN A 219 11.31 18.69 15.37
C GLN A 219 11.07 20.18 15.30
N GLN A 220 12.12 20.97 15.03
CA GLN A 220 12.00 22.42 14.92
C GLN A 220 11.16 22.86 13.73
N LEU A 221 11.34 22.19 12.58
CA LEU A 221 10.54 22.46 11.38
C LEU A 221 9.04 22.20 11.63
N ALA A 222 8.71 21.10 12.31
CA ALA A 222 7.33 20.76 12.68
C ALA A 222 6.73 21.82 13.62
N ALA A 223 7.44 22.13 14.71
CA ALA A 223 6.98 23.11 15.68
C ALA A 223 6.78 24.49 15.06
N TRP A 224 7.64 24.90 14.13
CA TRP A 224 7.52 26.19 13.45
C TRP A 224 6.40 26.19 12.42
N ALA A 225 6.23 25.12 11.65
CA ALA A 225 5.15 24.98 10.68
C ALA A 225 3.76 25.03 11.36
N ASP A 226 3.63 24.44 12.55
CA ASP A 226 2.39 24.47 13.34
C ASP A 226 2.14 25.83 13.99
N LYS A 227 3.19 26.53 14.43
CA LYS A 227 3.10 27.80 15.14
C LYS A 227 2.86 28.98 14.20
N ASP A 228 3.64 29.10 13.15
CA ASP A 228 3.57 30.18 12.15
C ASP A 228 4.10 29.74 10.79
N ARG A 229 3.19 29.18 10.01
CA ARG A 229 3.50 28.71 8.65
C ARG A 229 3.98 29.84 7.72
N ASN A 230 3.46 31.06 7.89
CA ASN A 230 3.82 32.17 7.00
C ASN A 230 5.25 32.65 7.26
N ALA A 231 5.66 32.78 8.53
CA ALA A 231 7.03 33.09 8.89
C ALA A 231 8.00 32.00 8.38
N LEU A 232 7.63 30.73 8.48
CA LEU A 232 8.42 29.63 7.92
C LEU A 232 8.57 29.74 6.40
N LEU A 233 7.49 30.07 5.66
CA LEU A 233 7.56 30.26 4.21
C LEU A 233 8.44 31.45 3.83
N CYS A 234 8.40 32.55 4.58
CA CYS A 234 9.32 33.70 4.39
C CYS A 234 10.77 33.26 4.58
N GLN A 235 11.07 32.48 5.62
CA GLN A 235 12.41 31.93 5.84
C GLN A 235 12.85 30.99 4.73
N LEU A 236 12.00 30.07 4.28
CA LEU A 236 12.33 29.18 3.18
C LEU A 236 12.57 29.92 1.86
N ASN A 237 11.77 30.96 1.59
CA ASN A 237 11.93 31.77 0.37
C ASN A 237 13.23 32.59 0.36
N SER A 238 13.88 32.86 1.51
CA SER A 238 15.19 33.54 1.53
C SER A 238 16.29 32.69 0.88
N TYR A 239 16.08 31.36 0.72
CA TYR A 239 16.98 30.45 0.02
C TYR A 239 16.77 30.42 -1.51
N LEU A 240 15.72 31.04 -2.06
CA LEU A 240 15.52 31.14 -3.53
C LEU A 240 16.61 31.98 -4.22
N GLY A 241 17.16 32.98 -3.56
CA GLY A 241 18.17 33.89 -4.14
C GLY A 241 19.61 33.36 -4.17
N GLN A 242 19.90 32.23 -3.54
CA GLN A 242 21.27 31.68 -3.48
C GLN A 242 21.65 30.82 -4.72
N LYS A 243 20.72 30.55 -5.62
CA LYS A 243 20.99 29.77 -6.85
C LYS A 243 21.54 30.59 -8.03
N GLU A 244 21.46 31.90 -8.01
CA GLU A 244 21.93 32.77 -9.13
C GLU A 244 23.38 33.25 -9.03
N GLY A 245 24.09 32.89 -7.96
CA GLY A 245 25.47 33.36 -7.69
C GLY A 245 26.60 32.34 -7.90
N ALA A 246 26.32 31.15 -8.46
CA ALA A 246 27.32 30.11 -8.70
C ALA A 246 27.24 29.61 -10.15
N ALA A 247 27.56 30.49 -11.10
CA ALA A 247 27.86 30.17 -12.50
C ALA A 247 29.26 30.72 -12.82
#